data_3337a64dcab554ab033080e32a43996c
#
_entry.id   3337a64dcab554ab033080e32a43996c
#
_cell.length_a   1.000
_cell.length_b   1.000
_cell.length_c   1.000
_cell.angle_alpha   90.00
_cell.angle_beta   90.00
_cell.angle_gamma   90.00
#
_symmetry.space_group_name_H-M   'P 1'
#
loop_
_entity.id
_entity.type
_entity.pdbx_description
1 polymer ?
#
loop_
_entity_poly.entity_id
_entity_poly.type
_entity_poly.pdbx_seq_one_letter_code
_entity_poly.pdbx_strand_id
1 'polypeptide(L)'
;MFIYLDSRDLINIYEKSDPCSANEFDGILREGGHKIVYSWLNIAEISEPLLHANAKTNVMALLNKVEDTPHTYIHSSRIPHLELASAVKAYVNGEEYCSVDPYVHRFDFTVDLNAQPSTKDYLNYPLAEIVWDLYSEGALGGLDRFAKKLKEVFAEDRALTTKPSPKKHFPTLIERNLKLHHVSGPNDDIKSFANWIYSNPARCPSQRLGYEVWHKMIKNVHDVPTPSDMEDFCHLECLPYVDFMTLDNRMRGYVSQACKAIQTKYAENLYRNSTEIVDSLLKLNNK
;
A
#
# COMPACT_ATOMS: atom_id res chain seq x y z
N MET A 1 -15.04 -8.83 -4.37
CA MET A 1 -14.08 -8.52 -3.29
C MET A 1 -12.78 -8.05 -3.90
N PHE A 2 -12.05 -7.20 -3.19
CA PHE A 2 -10.74 -6.70 -3.56
C PHE A 2 -9.65 -7.40 -2.74
N ILE A 3 -8.69 -8.01 -3.42
CA ILE A 3 -7.67 -8.89 -2.84
C ILE A 3 -6.30 -8.31 -3.13
N TYR A 4 -5.53 -7.99 -2.11
CA TYR A 4 -4.16 -7.50 -2.23
C TYR A 4 -3.20 -8.58 -1.76
N LEU A 5 -2.35 -9.05 -2.66
CA LEU A 5 -1.33 -10.05 -2.35
C LEU A 5 0.04 -9.39 -2.25
N ASP A 6 0.83 -9.81 -1.28
CA ASP A 6 2.26 -9.57 -1.26
C ASP A 6 2.89 -10.09 -2.56
N SER A 7 3.90 -9.41 -3.06
CA SER A 7 4.52 -9.76 -4.36
C SER A 7 5.09 -11.17 -4.38
N ARG A 8 5.58 -11.68 -3.25
CA ARG A 8 6.02 -13.08 -3.11
C ARG A 8 4.85 -14.05 -3.34
N ASP A 9 3.67 -13.77 -2.80
CA ASP A 9 2.49 -14.62 -2.97
C ASP A 9 1.99 -14.57 -4.42
N LEU A 10 2.03 -13.40 -5.06
CA LEU A 10 1.73 -13.25 -6.48
C LEU A 10 2.68 -14.09 -7.36
N ILE A 11 3.98 -13.98 -7.14
CA ILE A 11 5.00 -14.74 -7.87
C ILE A 11 4.77 -16.25 -7.66
N ASN A 12 4.48 -16.68 -6.44
CA ASN A 12 4.24 -18.09 -6.15
C ASN A 12 3.03 -18.65 -6.91
N ILE A 13 1.91 -17.92 -6.98
CA ILE A 13 0.74 -18.33 -7.74
C ILE A 13 1.06 -18.41 -9.24
N TYR A 14 1.72 -17.39 -9.80
CA TYR A 14 1.91 -17.31 -11.24
C TYR A 14 3.06 -18.18 -11.78
N GLU A 15 4.08 -18.42 -10.99
CA GLU A 15 5.26 -19.18 -11.44
C GLU A 15 5.33 -20.59 -10.83
N LYS A 16 4.92 -20.78 -9.58
CA LYS A 16 5.13 -22.00 -8.80
C LYS A 16 3.88 -22.86 -8.62
N SER A 17 2.73 -22.35 -9.06
CA SER A 17 1.43 -23.03 -8.89
C SER A 17 1.06 -23.31 -7.42
N ASP A 18 1.41 -22.44 -6.51
CA ASP A 18 1.13 -22.51 -5.09
C ASP A 18 0.24 -21.31 -4.66
N PRO A 19 -0.93 -21.54 -4.05
CA PRO A 19 -1.57 -22.79 -3.60
C PRO A 19 -2.31 -23.53 -4.72
N CYS A 20 -2.48 -22.94 -5.85
CA CYS A 20 -3.12 -23.49 -7.04
C CYS A 20 -2.43 -22.93 -8.28
N SER A 21 -2.69 -23.49 -9.44
CA SER A 21 -2.18 -22.91 -10.68
C SER A 21 -2.80 -21.54 -10.95
N ALA A 22 -2.11 -20.71 -11.73
CA ALA A 22 -2.63 -19.40 -12.12
C ALA A 22 -4.03 -19.50 -12.78
N ASN A 23 -4.26 -20.53 -13.59
CA ASN A 23 -5.56 -20.75 -14.24
C ASN A 23 -6.67 -21.09 -13.23
N GLU A 24 -6.39 -21.93 -12.23
CA GLU A 24 -7.34 -22.26 -11.16
C GLU A 24 -7.66 -21.04 -10.32
N PHE A 25 -6.64 -20.25 -9.99
CA PHE A 25 -6.82 -19.01 -9.24
C PHE A 25 -7.67 -17.99 -10.03
N ASP A 26 -7.39 -17.83 -11.33
CA ASP A 26 -8.19 -16.98 -12.21
C ASP A 26 -9.65 -17.46 -12.29
N GLY A 27 -9.88 -18.78 -12.34
CA GLY A 27 -11.21 -19.38 -12.28
C GLY A 27 -11.95 -19.00 -10.99
N ILE A 28 -11.32 -19.14 -9.83
CA ILE A 28 -11.88 -18.78 -8.52
C ILE A 28 -12.26 -17.30 -8.47
N LEU A 29 -11.41 -16.43 -9.00
CA LEU A 29 -11.67 -14.99 -9.03
C LEU A 29 -12.87 -14.64 -9.91
N ARG A 30 -12.95 -15.23 -11.12
CA ARG A 30 -14.05 -14.99 -12.08
C ARG A 30 -15.39 -15.52 -11.57
N GLU A 31 -15.42 -16.72 -11.03
CA GLU A 31 -16.63 -17.31 -10.47
C GLU A 31 -17.22 -16.48 -9.32
N GLY A 32 -16.37 -15.94 -8.46
CA GLY A 32 -16.79 -15.11 -7.33
C GLY A 32 -16.91 -13.61 -7.66
N GLY A 33 -16.59 -13.17 -8.88
CA GLY A 33 -16.54 -11.75 -9.23
C GLY A 33 -15.49 -10.96 -8.42
N HIS A 34 -14.43 -11.63 -8.00
CA HIS A 34 -13.34 -11.05 -7.22
C HIS A 34 -12.27 -10.43 -8.13
N LYS A 35 -11.49 -9.48 -7.59
CA LYS A 35 -10.40 -8.83 -8.32
C LYS A 35 -9.15 -8.76 -7.46
N ILE A 36 -8.01 -9.03 -8.09
CA ILE A 36 -6.72 -8.68 -7.50
C ILE A 36 -6.52 -7.17 -7.59
N VAL A 37 -5.98 -6.59 -6.54
CA VAL A 37 -5.60 -5.17 -6.49
C VAL A 37 -4.08 -5.09 -6.59
N TYR A 38 -3.58 -4.46 -7.62
CA TYR A 38 -2.15 -4.22 -7.80
C TYR A 38 -1.80 -2.78 -7.48
N SER A 39 -0.79 -2.58 -6.66
CA SER A 39 -0.20 -1.28 -6.41
C SER A 39 1.06 -1.06 -7.25
N TRP A 40 1.54 0.18 -7.29
CA TRP A 40 2.87 0.49 -7.80
C TRP A 40 3.95 -0.37 -7.14
N LEU A 41 3.87 -0.59 -5.83
CA LEU A 41 4.84 -1.39 -5.08
C LEU A 41 4.89 -2.82 -5.60
N ASN A 42 3.73 -3.49 -5.76
CA ASN A 42 3.70 -4.85 -6.33
C ASN A 42 4.37 -4.91 -7.70
N ILE A 43 4.03 -3.97 -8.58
CA ILE A 43 4.59 -3.98 -9.94
C ILE A 43 6.09 -3.70 -9.92
N ALA A 44 6.56 -2.81 -9.06
CA ALA A 44 7.96 -2.49 -8.93
C ALA A 44 8.76 -3.69 -8.36
N GLU A 45 8.26 -4.36 -7.32
CA GLU A 45 8.89 -5.55 -6.73
C GLU A 45 8.91 -6.74 -7.72
N ILE A 46 7.80 -7.01 -8.42
CA ILE A 46 7.74 -8.03 -9.48
C ILE A 46 8.76 -7.73 -10.59
N SER A 47 9.01 -6.45 -10.84
CA SER A 47 9.89 -5.99 -11.92
C SER A 47 11.36 -5.83 -11.48
N GLU A 48 11.65 -5.91 -10.19
CA GLU A 48 13.01 -5.76 -9.65
C GLU A 48 14.06 -6.68 -10.35
N PRO A 49 13.74 -7.96 -10.69
CA PRO A 49 14.69 -8.81 -11.40
C PRO A 49 15.15 -8.26 -12.76
N LEU A 50 14.45 -7.29 -13.37
CA LEU A 50 14.93 -6.60 -14.57
C LEU A 50 16.24 -5.84 -14.33
N LEU A 51 16.48 -5.42 -13.10
CA LEU A 51 17.71 -4.74 -12.70
C LEU A 51 18.92 -5.70 -12.67
N HIS A 52 18.67 -7.00 -12.72
CA HIS A 52 19.67 -8.06 -12.74
C HIS A 52 19.66 -8.76 -14.11
N ALA A 53 20.81 -9.14 -14.63
CA ALA A 53 20.96 -9.68 -15.97
C ALA A 53 20.06 -10.91 -16.23
N ASN A 54 19.48 -10.98 -17.43
CA ASN A 54 18.73 -12.10 -18.01
C ASN A 54 17.30 -12.40 -17.50
N ALA A 55 16.68 -11.53 -16.72
CA ALA A 55 15.32 -11.76 -16.19
C ALA A 55 14.18 -11.26 -17.11
N LYS A 56 14.48 -10.57 -18.21
CA LYS A 56 13.47 -9.90 -19.05
C LYS A 56 12.31 -10.82 -19.44
N THR A 57 12.61 -11.99 -19.99
CA THR A 57 11.57 -12.91 -20.50
C THR A 57 10.61 -13.35 -19.40
N ASN A 58 11.14 -13.69 -18.23
CA ASN A 58 10.32 -14.15 -17.11
C ASN A 58 9.46 -13.02 -16.53
N VAL A 59 10.06 -11.84 -16.34
CA VAL A 59 9.31 -10.67 -15.81
C VAL A 59 8.20 -10.25 -16.78
N MET A 60 8.49 -10.17 -18.09
CA MET A 60 7.46 -9.84 -19.08
C MET A 60 6.33 -10.87 -19.11
N ALA A 61 6.65 -12.16 -19.02
CA ALA A 61 5.65 -13.22 -18.96
C ALA A 61 4.78 -13.11 -17.68
N LEU A 62 5.38 -12.77 -16.55
CA LEU A 62 4.68 -12.56 -15.30
C LEU A 62 3.74 -11.34 -15.36
N LEU A 63 4.23 -10.21 -15.90
CA LEU A 63 3.41 -9.01 -16.06
C LEU A 63 2.21 -9.21 -17.00
N ASN A 64 2.38 -10.01 -18.06
CA ASN A 64 1.25 -10.38 -18.92
C ASN A 64 0.21 -11.22 -18.14
N LYS A 65 0.63 -12.17 -17.31
CA LYS A 65 -0.29 -12.94 -16.45
C LYS A 65 -1.02 -12.05 -15.44
N VAL A 66 -0.33 -11.06 -14.85
CA VAL A 66 -0.93 -10.04 -13.98
C VAL A 66 -2.06 -9.32 -14.72
N GLU A 67 -1.84 -8.94 -15.96
CA GLU A 67 -2.80 -8.19 -16.77
C GLU A 67 -3.99 -9.05 -17.23
N ASP A 68 -3.78 -10.34 -17.48
CA ASP A 68 -4.81 -11.30 -17.89
C ASP A 68 -5.76 -11.71 -16.75
N THR A 69 -5.32 -11.58 -15.50
CA THR A 69 -6.11 -11.92 -14.30
C THR A 69 -7.15 -10.83 -14.02
N PRO A 70 -8.36 -11.14 -13.51
CA PRO A 70 -9.32 -10.13 -13.07
C PRO A 70 -8.71 -9.18 -12.04
N HIS A 71 -8.49 -7.94 -12.41
CA HIS A 71 -7.77 -6.99 -11.57
C HIS A 71 -8.32 -5.57 -11.59
N THR A 72 -7.81 -4.78 -10.68
CA THR A 72 -7.84 -3.32 -10.67
C THR A 72 -6.53 -2.81 -10.09
N TYR A 73 -6.22 -1.55 -10.28
CA TYR A 73 -5.05 -0.93 -9.68
C TYR A 73 -5.46 -0.05 -8.50
N ILE A 74 -4.58 0.05 -7.51
CA ILE A 74 -4.68 1.00 -6.42
C ILE A 74 -3.46 1.91 -6.44
N HIS A 75 -3.70 3.20 -6.38
CA HIS A 75 -2.62 4.18 -6.40
C HIS A 75 -2.09 4.40 -4.99
N SER A 76 -1.34 3.44 -4.44
CA SER A 76 -0.87 3.46 -3.06
C SER A 76 -0.16 4.77 -2.68
N SER A 77 0.75 5.27 -3.51
CA SER A 77 1.45 6.53 -3.24
C SER A 77 0.55 7.78 -3.22
N ARG A 78 -0.67 7.69 -3.76
CA ARG A 78 -1.67 8.79 -3.72
C ARG A 78 -2.68 8.67 -2.61
N ILE A 79 -2.81 7.51 -1.98
CA ILE A 79 -3.77 7.34 -0.88
C ILE A 79 -3.60 8.41 0.20
N PRO A 80 -2.37 8.69 0.69
CA PRO A 80 -2.17 9.75 1.67
C PRO A 80 -2.65 11.13 1.20
N HIS A 81 -2.40 11.47 -0.06
CA HIS A 81 -2.88 12.72 -0.66
C HIS A 81 -4.41 12.78 -0.71
N LEU A 82 -5.05 11.72 -1.23
CA LEU A 82 -6.51 11.65 -1.35
C LEU A 82 -7.19 11.74 0.02
N GLU A 83 -6.69 11.00 1.01
CA GLU A 83 -7.21 11.04 2.37
C GLU A 83 -7.08 12.45 2.98
N LEU A 84 -5.90 13.05 2.91
CA LEU A 84 -5.65 14.36 3.49
C LEU A 84 -6.47 15.45 2.79
N ALA A 85 -6.53 15.44 1.45
CA ALA A 85 -7.34 16.42 0.70
C ALA A 85 -8.83 16.31 1.02
N SER A 86 -9.36 15.07 1.07
CA SER A 86 -10.74 14.82 1.46
C SER A 86 -11.01 15.22 2.91
N ALA A 87 -10.10 14.89 3.82
CA ALA A 87 -10.21 15.25 5.24
C ALA A 87 -10.20 16.77 5.47
N VAL A 88 -9.32 17.50 4.76
CA VAL A 88 -9.31 18.98 4.85
C VAL A 88 -10.63 19.56 4.38
N LYS A 89 -11.15 19.08 3.25
CA LYS A 89 -12.45 19.52 2.73
C LYS A 89 -13.57 19.25 3.73
N ALA A 90 -13.65 18.03 4.27
CA ALA A 90 -14.66 17.65 5.25
C ALA A 90 -14.55 18.49 6.53
N TYR A 91 -13.34 18.69 7.05
CA TYR A 91 -13.10 19.49 8.25
C TYR A 91 -13.54 20.94 8.08
N VAL A 92 -13.19 21.58 6.96
CA VAL A 92 -13.56 22.97 6.66
C VAL A 92 -15.08 23.12 6.51
N ASN A 93 -15.74 22.13 5.92
CA ASN A 93 -17.19 22.15 5.73
C ASN A 93 -17.99 21.70 6.98
N GLY A 94 -17.33 21.25 8.04
CA GLY A 94 -18.01 20.69 9.22
C GLY A 94 -18.63 19.31 8.98
N GLU A 95 -18.13 18.56 7.99
CA GLU A 95 -18.61 17.22 7.66
C GLU A 95 -17.92 16.17 8.56
N GLU A 96 -18.66 15.11 8.93
CA GLU A 96 -18.12 14.07 9.82
C GLU A 96 -17.30 13.02 9.09
N TYR A 97 -17.60 12.75 7.83
CA TYR A 97 -17.03 11.66 7.07
C TYR A 97 -16.38 12.14 5.77
N CYS A 98 -15.25 11.54 5.47
CA CYS A 98 -14.58 11.69 4.17
C CYS A 98 -14.31 10.30 3.61
N SER A 99 -14.88 10.01 2.46
CA SER A 99 -14.55 8.82 1.69
C SER A 99 -13.60 9.16 0.57
N VAL A 100 -12.72 8.23 0.24
CA VAL A 100 -11.85 8.32 -0.93
C VAL A 100 -12.00 7.04 -1.75
N ASP A 101 -11.86 7.18 -3.06
CA ASP A 101 -11.75 6.05 -3.97
C ASP A 101 -10.31 6.03 -4.49
N PRO A 102 -9.47 5.11 -3.99
CA PRO A 102 -8.07 5.04 -4.39
C PRO A 102 -7.85 4.18 -5.64
N TYR A 103 -8.92 3.59 -6.20
CA TYR A 103 -8.80 2.69 -7.33
C TYR A 103 -8.65 3.45 -8.64
N VAL A 104 -7.83 2.88 -9.52
CA VAL A 104 -7.62 3.38 -10.88
C VAL A 104 -7.76 2.23 -11.87
N HIS A 105 -8.30 2.55 -13.04
CA HIS A 105 -8.54 1.52 -14.07
C HIS A 105 -7.27 1.13 -14.83
N ARG A 106 -6.20 1.90 -14.66
CA ARG A 106 -4.94 1.71 -15.38
C ARG A 106 -3.78 1.84 -14.41
N PHE A 107 -2.69 1.19 -14.76
CA PHE A 107 -1.46 1.35 -14.01
C PHE A 107 -0.96 2.79 -14.13
N ASP A 108 -0.86 3.46 -12.99
CA ASP A 108 -0.32 4.81 -12.88
C ASP A 108 0.98 4.75 -12.07
N PHE A 109 2.09 5.05 -12.73
CA PHE A 109 3.43 5.02 -12.17
C PHE A 109 3.93 6.41 -11.73
N THR A 110 3.12 7.46 -11.84
CA THR A 110 3.49 8.79 -11.35
C THR A 110 3.56 8.78 -9.83
N VAL A 111 4.77 8.58 -9.32
CA VAL A 111 5.06 8.61 -7.87
C VAL A 111 5.10 10.06 -7.39
N ASP A 112 5.41 11.00 -8.27
CA ASP A 112 5.47 12.43 -7.97
C ASP A 112 4.20 13.11 -8.51
N LEU A 113 3.39 13.65 -7.61
CA LEU A 113 2.19 14.44 -7.94
C LEU A 113 2.50 15.71 -8.75
N ASN A 114 3.76 16.16 -8.74
CA ASN A 114 4.26 17.28 -9.54
C ASN A 114 4.99 16.83 -10.80
N ALA A 115 5.15 15.53 -11.03
CA ALA A 115 5.75 15.04 -12.25
C ALA A 115 4.92 15.51 -13.43
N GLN A 116 5.58 16.09 -14.43
CA GLN A 116 4.95 16.37 -15.72
C GLN A 116 4.39 15.03 -16.23
N PRO A 117 3.14 15.01 -16.71
CA PRO A 117 2.62 13.80 -17.33
C PRO A 117 3.60 13.35 -18.41
N SER A 118 3.91 12.06 -18.45
CA SER A 118 4.73 11.50 -19.51
C SER A 118 4.22 12.00 -20.86
N THR A 119 5.12 12.40 -21.74
CA THR A 119 4.75 12.76 -23.12
C THR A 119 4.25 11.55 -23.92
N LYS A 120 4.45 10.33 -23.39
CA LYS A 120 3.93 9.09 -23.95
C LYS A 120 2.53 8.83 -23.43
N ASP A 121 1.60 8.62 -24.36
CA ASP A 121 0.24 8.18 -24.04
C ASP A 121 0.26 6.66 -23.78
N TYR A 122 0.52 6.26 -22.54
CA TYR A 122 0.49 4.85 -22.13
C TYR A 122 -0.93 4.27 -22.01
N LEU A 123 -1.94 5.03 -22.38
CA LEU A 123 -3.35 4.68 -22.18
C LEU A 123 -3.75 3.33 -22.83
N ASN A 124 -3.04 2.90 -23.85
CA ASN A 124 -3.33 1.69 -24.62
C ASN A 124 -2.17 0.69 -24.65
N TYR A 125 -1.14 0.92 -23.86
CA TYR A 125 0.01 0.02 -23.82
C TYR A 125 -0.19 -1.11 -22.79
N PRO A 126 0.22 -2.36 -23.12
CA PRO A 126 0.29 -3.44 -22.13
C PRO A 126 1.19 -3.07 -20.96
N LEU A 127 0.85 -3.57 -19.76
CA LEU A 127 1.64 -3.32 -18.55
C LEU A 127 3.12 -3.69 -18.72
N ALA A 128 3.39 -4.81 -19.39
CA ALA A 128 4.76 -5.27 -19.66
C ALA A 128 5.57 -4.26 -20.49
N GLU A 129 4.96 -3.60 -21.47
CA GLU A 129 5.61 -2.57 -22.29
C GLU A 129 5.87 -1.29 -21.47
N ILE A 130 4.89 -0.88 -20.65
CA ILE A 130 5.05 0.28 -19.76
C ILE A 130 6.23 0.04 -18.80
N VAL A 131 6.27 -1.11 -18.15
CA VAL A 131 7.34 -1.46 -17.21
C VAL A 131 8.70 -1.54 -17.91
N TRP A 132 8.75 -2.08 -19.14
CA TRP A 132 9.98 -2.13 -19.91
C TRP A 132 10.50 -0.75 -20.27
N ASP A 133 9.62 0.17 -20.65
CA ASP A 133 9.98 1.55 -20.93
C ASP A 133 10.53 2.25 -19.68
N LEU A 134 9.84 2.10 -18.53
CA LEU A 134 10.29 2.64 -17.25
C LEU A 134 11.66 2.09 -16.84
N TYR A 135 11.90 0.79 -17.05
CA TYR A 135 13.20 0.18 -16.83
C TYR A 135 14.27 0.80 -17.73
N SER A 136 13.99 0.92 -19.03
CA SER A 136 14.90 1.46 -20.03
C SER A 136 15.25 2.93 -19.80
N GLU A 137 14.34 3.68 -19.19
CA GLU A 137 14.54 5.09 -18.79
C GLU A 137 15.22 5.21 -17.41
N GLY A 138 15.52 4.10 -16.73
CA GLY A 138 16.12 4.09 -15.40
C GLY A 138 15.19 4.52 -14.27
N ALA A 139 13.88 4.55 -14.53
CA ALA A 139 12.86 4.93 -13.56
C ALA A 139 12.56 3.83 -12.52
N LEU A 140 12.82 2.56 -12.85
CA LEU A 140 12.80 1.45 -11.91
C LEU A 140 14.12 1.43 -11.11
N GLY A 141 14.10 0.91 -9.89
CA GLY A 141 15.31 0.81 -9.03
C GLY A 141 15.36 1.87 -7.92
N GLY A 142 14.27 2.62 -7.74
CA GLY A 142 14.12 3.57 -6.63
C GLY A 142 13.70 2.92 -5.31
N LEU A 143 13.10 1.72 -5.33
CA LEU A 143 12.53 1.07 -4.13
C LEU A 143 13.57 0.81 -3.06
N ASP A 144 14.67 0.15 -3.36
CA ASP A 144 15.74 -0.12 -2.40
C ASP A 144 16.31 1.17 -1.77
N ARG A 145 16.47 2.21 -2.59
CA ARG A 145 16.87 3.54 -2.10
C ARG A 145 15.83 4.16 -1.18
N PHE A 146 14.57 4.03 -1.56
CA PHE A 146 13.45 4.53 -0.76
C PHE A 146 13.33 3.78 0.56
N ALA A 147 13.39 2.45 0.55
CA ALA A 147 13.36 1.60 1.74
C ALA A 147 14.52 1.91 2.70
N LYS A 148 15.73 2.09 2.18
CA LYS A 148 16.91 2.52 2.96
C LYS A 148 16.68 3.90 3.60
N LYS A 149 16.16 4.86 2.83
CA LYS A 149 15.87 6.20 3.35
C LYS A 149 14.79 6.17 4.42
N LEU A 150 13.73 5.38 4.22
CA LEU A 150 12.67 5.21 5.21
C LEU A 150 13.21 4.59 6.51
N LYS A 151 14.13 3.63 6.40
CA LYS A 151 14.82 3.04 7.55
C LYS A 151 15.68 4.07 8.30
N GLU A 152 16.34 4.99 7.60
CA GLU A 152 17.08 6.10 8.25
C GLU A 152 16.12 6.99 9.04
N VAL A 153 15.02 7.42 8.43
CA VAL A 153 13.97 8.22 9.10
C VAL A 153 13.41 7.48 10.31
N PHE A 154 13.22 6.16 10.20
CA PHE A 154 12.79 5.34 11.32
C PHE A 154 13.79 5.35 12.47
N ALA A 155 15.08 5.24 12.18
CA ALA A 155 16.13 5.28 13.19
C ALA A 155 16.21 6.67 13.87
N GLU A 156 16.07 7.74 13.10
CA GLU A 156 15.99 9.12 13.62
C GLU A 156 14.77 9.29 14.54
N ASP A 157 13.59 8.89 14.11
CA ASP A 157 12.37 8.96 14.90
C ASP A 157 12.51 8.14 16.20
N ARG A 158 13.12 6.97 16.15
CA ARG A 158 13.38 6.13 17.32
C ARG A 158 14.34 6.80 18.29
N ALA A 159 15.38 7.48 17.82
CA ALA A 159 16.35 8.17 18.65
C ALA A 159 15.75 9.39 19.36
N LEU A 160 14.86 10.12 18.69
CA LEU A 160 14.18 11.29 19.25
C LEU A 160 13.08 10.93 20.24
N THR A 161 12.54 9.72 20.16
CA THR A 161 11.30 9.36 20.86
C THR A 161 11.56 8.69 22.20
N THR A 162 12.05 9.43 23.17
CA THR A 162 12.05 9.02 24.59
C THR A 162 10.64 8.95 25.20
N LYS A 163 9.70 8.20 24.57
CA LYS A 163 8.30 7.93 24.99
C LYS A 163 7.27 9.04 24.78
N PRO A 164 7.08 9.56 23.57
CA PRO A 164 5.96 10.48 23.34
C PRO A 164 4.62 9.72 23.34
N SER A 165 3.61 10.36 23.84
CA SER A 165 2.23 9.91 23.61
C SER A 165 1.90 10.06 22.12
N PRO A 166 1.35 9.03 21.44
CA PRO A 166 0.99 9.12 20.03
C PRO A 166 0.15 10.37 19.71
N LYS A 167 -0.81 10.68 20.55
CA LYS A 167 -1.69 11.85 20.40
C LYS A 167 -0.91 13.19 20.35
N LYS A 168 0.19 13.30 21.09
CA LYS A 168 0.97 14.56 21.12
C LYS A 168 1.80 14.78 19.85
N HIS A 169 2.21 13.70 19.18
CA HIS A 169 3.06 13.76 17.98
C HIS A 169 2.29 13.74 16.68
N PHE A 170 1.06 13.24 16.69
CA PHE A 170 0.24 13.15 15.49
C PHE A 170 0.08 14.48 14.74
N PRO A 171 -0.11 15.65 15.40
CA PRO A 171 -0.16 16.94 14.71
C PRO A 171 1.10 17.25 13.88
N THR A 172 2.28 16.94 14.40
CA THR A 172 3.55 17.13 13.66
C THR A 172 3.63 16.23 12.43
N LEU A 173 3.15 14.98 12.54
CA LEU A 173 3.05 14.09 11.41
C LEU A 173 2.12 14.64 10.34
N ILE A 174 0.91 15.06 10.72
CA ILE A 174 -0.06 15.60 9.77
C ILE A 174 0.47 16.85 9.07
N GLU A 175 1.10 17.76 9.80
CA GLU A 175 1.74 18.94 9.18
C GLU A 175 2.82 18.53 8.16
N ARG A 176 3.66 17.54 8.48
CA ARG A 176 4.68 17.02 7.58
C ARG A 176 4.05 16.40 6.34
N ASN A 177 3.00 15.58 6.52
CA ASN A 177 2.35 14.88 5.43
C ASN A 177 1.55 15.82 4.53
N LEU A 178 0.90 16.86 5.07
CA LEU A 178 0.28 17.90 4.25
C LEU A 178 1.32 18.56 3.31
N LYS A 179 2.51 18.88 3.83
CA LYS A 179 3.60 19.45 3.02
C LYS A 179 4.14 18.43 2.01
N LEU A 180 4.38 17.19 2.44
CA LEU A 180 4.93 16.13 1.59
C LEU A 180 4.01 15.80 0.40
N HIS A 181 2.72 15.77 0.65
CA HIS A 181 1.70 15.45 -0.36
C HIS A 181 1.10 16.69 -1.04
N HIS A 182 1.70 17.87 -0.82
CA HIS A 182 1.24 19.14 -1.42
C HIS A 182 -0.26 19.43 -1.21
N VAL A 183 -0.78 19.09 -0.04
CA VAL A 183 -2.16 19.39 0.35
C VAL A 183 -2.15 20.67 1.17
N SER A 184 -2.92 21.67 0.74
CA SER A 184 -3.14 22.89 1.54
C SER A 184 -3.91 22.52 2.80
N GLY A 185 -3.32 22.76 3.96
CA GLY A 185 -3.97 22.53 5.25
C GLY A 185 -5.14 23.51 5.52
N PRO A 186 -5.96 23.24 6.52
CA PRO A 186 -6.97 24.20 6.96
C PRO A 186 -6.23 25.37 7.62
N ASN A 187 -6.21 26.53 6.99
CA ASN A 187 -5.57 27.77 7.45
C ASN A 187 -4.99 27.68 8.90
N ASP A 188 -5.01 28.48 9.77
CA ASP A 188 -4.21 28.52 11.00
C ASP A 188 -4.46 27.44 12.09
N ASP A 189 -5.22 26.35 11.82
CA ASP A 189 -5.62 25.36 12.85
C ASP A 189 -5.23 23.90 12.56
N ILE A 190 -3.98 23.66 12.15
CA ILE A 190 -3.46 22.30 11.89
C ILE A 190 -3.58 21.39 13.11
N LYS A 191 -3.42 21.93 14.32
CA LYS A 191 -3.48 21.13 15.55
C LYS A 191 -4.91 20.61 15.83
N SER A 192 -5.93 21.43 15.67
CA SER A 192 -7.32 21.01 15.82
C SER A 192 -7.72 20.05 14.72
N PHE A 193 -7.33 20.31 13.48
CA PHE A 193 -7.50 19.40 12.36
C PHE A 193 -6.87 18.02 12.62
N ALA A 194 -5.61 17.99 13.04
CA ALA A 194 -4.94 16.72 13.37
C ALA A 194 -5.64 15.99 14.54
N ASN A 195 -6.10 16.70 15.57
CA ASN A 195 -6.86 16.10 16.66
C ASN A 195 -8.22 15.56 16.17
N TRP A 196 -8.86 16.24 15.25
CA TRP A 196 -10.09 15.79 14.61
C TRP A 196 -9.87 14.49 13.83
N ILE A 197 -8.80 14.37 13.00
CA ILE A 197 -8.42 13.11 12.36
C ILE A 197 -8.12 12.04 13.42
N TYR A 198 -7.33 12.37 14.45
CA TYR A 198 -6.92 11.42 15.46
C TYR A 198 -8.09 10.79 16.20
N SER A 199 -9.16 11.55 16.42
CA SER A 199 -10.34 11.10 17.17
C SER A 199 -11.21 10.09 16.43
N ASN A 200 -11.12 10.01 15.09
CA ASN A 200 -11.86 9.06 14.28
C ASN A 200 -10.97 8.50 13.15
N PRO A 201 -10.51 7.24 13.27
CA PRO A 201 -9.64 6.61 12.27
C PRO A 201 -10.22 6.55 10.85
N ALA A 202 -11.54 6.58 10.71
CA ALA A 202 -12.18 6.53 9.40
C ALA A 202 -11.98 7.79 8.54
N ARG A 203 -11.50 8.90 9.13
CA ARG A 203 -11.29 10.18 8.43
C ARG A 203 -10.02 10.17 7.55
N CYS A 204 -8.98 9.45 7.99
CA CYS A 204 -7.76 9.19 7.23
C CYS A 204 -7.24 7.79 7.61
N PRO A 205 -7.88 6.73 7.12
CA PRO A 205 -7.64 5.38 7.62
C PRO A 205 -6.22 4.89 7.44
N SER A 206 -5.60 5.11 6.27
CA SER A 206 -4.21 4.71 6.01
C SER A 206 -3.22 5.50 6.84
N GLN A 207 -3.41 6.83 6.92
CA GLN A 207 -2.56 7.70 7.74
C GLN A 207 -2.64 7.32 9.21
N ARG A 208 -3.84 7.03 9.70
CA ARG A 208 -4.06 6.70 11.09
C ARG A 208 -3.49 5.32 11.46
N LEU A 209 -3.69 4.34 10.57
CA LEU A 209 -3.15 3.00 10.73
C LEU A 209 -1.62 3.01 10.65
N GLY A 210 -1.06 3.58 9.58
CA GLY A 210 0.40 3.65 9.37
C GLY A 210 1.10 4.33 10.53
N TYR A 211 0.56 5.44 11.03
CA TYR A 211 1.12 6.12 12.21
C TYR A 211 1.15 5.23 13.45
N GLU A 212 0.07 4.49 13.72
CA GLU A 212 0.02 3.63 14.90
C GLU A 212 0.97 2.44 14.78
N VAL A 213 1.08 1.83 13.57
CA VAL A 213 2.04 0.76 13.30
C VAL A 213 3.47 1.27 13.50
N TRP A 214 3.82 2.39 12.87
CA TRP A 214 5.13 3.04 13.02
C TRP A 214 5.49 3.27 14.49
N HIS A 215 4.52 3.75 15.26
CA HIS A 215 4.69 4.00 16.68
C HIS A 215 4.92 2.69 17.50
N LYS A 216 4.23 1.59 17.16
CA LYS A 216 4.46 0.28 17.77
C LYS A 216 5.85 -0.25 17.44
N MET A 217 6.29 -0.11 16.20
CA MET A 217 7.63 -0.52 15.76
C MET A 217 8.72 0.29 16.47
N ILE A 218 8.56 1.61 16.62
CA ILE A 218 9.50 2.47 17.36
C ILE A 218 9.61 2.05 18.81
N LYS A 219 8.52 1.71 19.46
CA LYS A 219 8.50 1.28 20.86
C LYS A 219 9.18 -0.05 21.14
N ASN A 220 9.22 -0.91 20.13
CA ASN A 220 9.88 -2.20 20.24
C ASN A 220 11.40 -2.05 20.01
N VAL A 221 12.13 -1.69 21.07
CA VAL A 221 13.57 -1.41 20.97
C VAL A 221 14.43 -2.63 20.61
N HIS A 222 13.90 -3.84 20.79
CA HIS A 222 14.58 -5.08 20.44
C HIS A 222 14.42 -5.47 18.97
N ASP A 223 13.51 -4.81 18.27
CA ASP A 223 13.19 -5.08 16.88
C ASP A 223 13.91 -4.06 15.98
N VAL A 224 14.85 -4.52 15.17
CA VAL A 224 15.60 -3.69 14.23
C VAL A 224 15.06 -3.95 12.82
N PRO A 225 14.28 -3.04 12.25
CA PRO A 225 13.74 -3.22 10.89
C PRO A 225 14.84 -3.31 9.83
N THR A 226 14.61 -4.18 8.86
CA THR A 226 15.39 -4.26 7.62
C THR A 226 14.81 -3.30 6.57
N PRO A 227 15.48 -3.05 5.43
CA PRO A 227 14.85 -2.34 4.31
C PRO A 227 13.57 -3.02 3.83
N SER A 228 13.53 -4.36 3.74
CA SER A 228 12.34 -5.12 3.34
C SER A 228 11.14 -4.88 4.29
N ASP A 229 11.38 -4.75 5.60
CA ASP A 229 10.29 -4.40 6.53
C ASP A 229 9.73 -2.99 6.26
N MET A 230 10.53 -2.11 5.66
CA MET A 230 10.06 -0.77 5.27
C MET A 230 9.22 -0.82 3.99
N GLU A 231 9.53 -1.74 3.08
CA GLU A 231 8.70 -2.04 1.90
C GLU A 231 7.36 -2.62 2.34
N ASP A 232 7.35 -3.64 3.20
CA ASP A 232 6.14 -4.21 3.81
C ASP A 232 5.30 -3.14 4.52
N PHE A 233 5.94 -2.19 5.19
CA PHE A 233 5.24 -1.07 5.82
C PHE A 233 4.49 -0.20 4.80
N CYS A 234 5.06 0.02 3.61
CA CYS A 234 4.42 0.84 2.57
C CYS A 234 3.17 0.18 1.98
N HIS A 235 3.08 -1.15 1.96
CA HIS A 235 1.88 -1.87 1.54
C HIS A 235 0.67 -1.60 2.45
N LEU A 236 0.89 -1.18 3.70
CA LEU A 236 -0.19 -0.92 4.66
C LEU A 236 -1.16 0.19 4.25
N GLU A 237 -0.74 1.08 3.37
CA GLU A 237 -1.61 2.14 2.85
C GLU A 237 -2.82 1.57 2.12
N CYS A 238 -2.69 0.37 1.54
CA CYS A 238 -3.77 -0.31 0.83
C CYS A 238 -4.75 -1.03 1.76
N LEU A 239 -4.32 -1.44 2.96
CA LEU A 239 -5.10 -2.31 3.84
C LEU A 239 -6.52 -1.80 4.18
N PRO A 240 -6.78 -0.52 4.43
CA PRO A 240 -8.12 -0.03 4.70
C PRO A 240 -9.10 -0.12 3.52
N TYR A 241 -8.60 -0.39 2.32
CA TYR A 241 -9.35 -0.35 1.06
C TYR A 241 -9.53 -1.72 0.41
N VAL A 242 -9.02 -2.79 1.02
CA VAL A 242 -9.12 -4.15 0.47
C VAL A 242 -9.81 -5.09 1.43
N ASP A 243 -10.49 -6.11 0.88
CA ASP A 243 -11.20 -7.09 1.69
C ASP A 243 -10.25 -8.17 2.23
N PHE A 244 -9.22 -8.52 1.46
CA PHE A 244 -8.19 -9.50 1.82
C PHE A 244 -6.81 -8.96 1.49
N MET A 245 -5.85 -9.18 2.40
CA MET A 245 -4.46 -8.80 2.18
C MET A 245 -3.51 -9.83 2.79
N THR A 246 -2.46 -10.22 2.06
CA THR A 246 -1.35 -10.99 2.65
C THR A 246 -0.25 -10.06 3.13
N LEU A 247 0.30 -10.39 4.29
CA LEU A 247 1.46 -9.73 4.89
C LEU A 247 2.28 -10.76 5.68
N ASP A 248 3.55 -10.47 5.88
CA ASP A 248 4.41 -11.26 6.73
C ASP A 248 3.92 -11.31 8.19
N ASN A 249 4.37 -12.30 8.96
CA ASN A 249 3.92 -12.49 10.34
C ASN A 249 4.32 -11.33 11.26
N ARG A 250 5.45 -10.70 11.02
CA ARG A 250 5.97 -9.60 11.83
C ARG A 250 5.10 -8.36 11.65
N MET A 251 4.88 -7.96 10.40
CA MET A 251 4.05 -6.80 10.09
C MET A 251 2.59 -7.02 10.54
N ARG A 252 2.03 -8.23 10.34
CA ARG A 252 0.70 -8.60 10.88
C ARG A 252 0.60 -8.43 12.38
N GLY A 253 1.67 -8.76 13.12
CA GLY A 253 1.74 -8.56 14.56
C GLY A 253 1.62 -7.09 14.97
N TYR A 254 2.31 -6.19 14.27
CA TYR A 254 2.22 -4.74 14.48
C TYR A 254 0.87 -4.17 14.09
N VAL A 255 0.32 -4.58 12.94
CA VAL A 255 -1.02 -4.16 12.49
C VAL A 255 -2.09 -4.59 13.50
N SER A 256 -2.04 -5.82 14.00
CA SER A 256 -2.99 -6.31 15.01
C SER A 256 -2.95 -5.47 16.29
N GLN A 257 -1.77 -5.07 16.74
CA GLN A 257 -1.62 -4.18 17.90
C GLN A 257 -2.12 -2.77 17.61
N ALA A 258 -1.87 -2.25 16.39
CA ALA A 258 -2.34 -0.95 15.96
C ALA A 258 -3.86 -0.91 15.86
N CYS A 259 -4.48 -1.89 15.21
CA CYS A 259 -5.95 -1.98 15.07
C CYS A 259 -6.66 -2.03 16.42
N LYS A 260 -6.10 -2.77 17.41
CA LYS A 260 -6.62 -2.75 18.78
C LYS A 260 -6.55 -1.35 19.41
N ALA A 261 -5.46 -0.61 19.18
CA ALA A 261 -5.28 0.73 19.74
C ALA A 261 -6.22 1.77 19.12
N ILE A 262 -6.53 1.65 17.83
CA ILE A 262 -7.41 2.58 17.11
C ILE A 262 -8.85 2.05 16.95
N GLN A 263 -9.15 0.88 17.51
CA GLN A 263 -10.47 0.25 17.51
C GLN A 263 -11.05 0.01 16.11
N THR A 264 -10.20 -0.49 15.18
CA THR A 264 -10.60 -0.85 13.82
C THR A 264 -10.50 -2.36 13.59
N LYS A 265 -11.13 -2.83 12.51
CA LYS A 265 -11.19 -4.25 12.14
C LYS A 265 -10.25 -4.63 10.99
N TYR A 266 -9.38 -3.74 10.52
CA TYR A 266 -8.53 -4.01 9.35
C TYR A 266 -7.66 -5.27 9.53
N ALA A 267 -7.30 -5.63 10.78
CA ALA A 267 -6.57 -6.86 11.05
C ALA A 267 -7.35 -8.14 10.71
N GLU A 268 -8.68 -8.07 10.62
CA GLU A 268 -9.53 -9.21 10.21
C GLU A 268 -9.37 -9.54 8.71
N ASN A 269 -8.89 -8.58 7.92
CA ASN A 269 -8.63 -8.70 6.48
C ASN A 269 -7.24 -9.28 6.18
N LEU A 270 -6.42 -9.56 7.21
CA LEU A 270 -5.05 -10.02 7.06
C LEU A 270 -4.92 -11.53 7.07
N TYR A 271 -4.30 -12.04 6.04
CA TYR A 271 -4.00 -13.44 5.84
C TYR A 271 -2.49 -13.68 5.85
N ARG A 272 -2.09 -14.90 6.18
CA ARG A 272 -0.67 -15.26 6.27
C ARG A 272 -0.02 -15.47 4.91
N ASN A 273 -0.79 -16.00 3.97
CA ASN A 273 -0.36 -16.37 2.63
C ASN A 273 -1.55 -16.53 1.69
N SER A 274 -1.24 -16.71 0.41
CA SER A 274 -2.20 -16.95 -0.65
C SER A 274 -3.10 -18.18 -0.41
N THR A 275 -2.60 -19.24 0.22
CA THR A 275 -3.39 -20.47 0.52
C THR A 275 -4.59 -20.14 1.42
N GLU A 276 -4.38 -19.38 2.49
CA GLU A 276 -5.48 -18.99 3.38
C GLU A 276 -6.53 -18.14 2.66
N ILE A 277 -6.11 -17.29 1.72
CA ILE A 277 -7.04 -16.50 0.90
C ILE A 277 -7.82 -17.40 -0.06
N VAL A 278 -7.15 -18.29 -0.79
CA VAL A 278 -7.83 -19.24 -1.70
C VAL A 278 -8.87 -20.07 -0.96
N ASP A 279 -8.53 -20.63 0.20
CA ASP A 279 -9.47 -21.37 1.03
C ASP A 279 -10.69 -20.53 1.45
N SER A 280 -10.47 -19.24 1.71
CA SER A 280 -11.54 -18.31 2.09
C SER A 280 -12.44 -17.98 0.90
N LEU A 281 -11.87 -17.75 -0.28
CA LEU A 281 -12.61 -17.49 -1.52
C LEU A 281 -13.47 -18.69 -1.94
N LEU A 282 -12.91 -19.90 -1.88
CA LEU A 282 -13.65 -21.13 -2.19
C LEU A 282 -14.86 -21.33 -1.26
N LYS A 283 -14.73 -20.99 0.04
CA LYS A 283 -15.86 -21.04 0.98
C LYS A 283 -16.91 -19.98 0.68
N LEU A 284 -16.53 -18.85 0.12
CA LEU A 284 -17.46 -17.76 -0.26
C LEU A 284 -18.20 -18.09 -1.56
N ASN A 285 -17.51 -18.61 -2.55
CA ASN A 285 -18.10 -18.97 -3.84
C ASN A 285 -19.10 -20.15 -3.73
N ASN A 286 -18.99 -20.96 -2.67
CA ASN A 286 -19.90 -22.09 -2.40
C ASN A 286 -21.14 -21.73 -1.54
N LYS A 287 -21.33 -20.46 -1.21
CA LYS A 287 -22.51 -19.94 -0.49
C LYS A 287 -23.50 -19.27 -1.42
#